data_33fc94dfd93029835511713b89e98770
#
_entry.id   33fc94dfd93029835511713b89e98770
#
_cell.length_a   1.000
_cell.length_b   1.000
_cell.length_c   1.000
_cell.angle_alpha   90.00
_cell.angle_beta   90.00
_cell.angle_gamma   90.00
#
_symmetry.space_group_name_H-M   'P 1'
#
loop_
_entity.id
_entity.type
_entity.pdbx_description
1 polymer ?
#
loop_
_entity_poly.entity_id
_entity_poly.type
_entity_poly.pdbx_seq_one_letter_code
_entity_poly.pdbx_strand_id
1 'polypeptide(L)'
;MKRIISIVLASAMTATCAACLAGCGGGASADSADAGEVNVYNWGEYISNGEDDSLDIIKEFEKRTNIKVNYTTYETNEELYNMLKNSNVSYDVVIPSEYMISRLIDEDMLLELNFDNIPNYDNLMDRFKKLACDPEGKYTVC
;
A
#
# COMPACT_ATOMS: atom_id res chain seq x y z
N MET A 1 -30.93 3.20 -41.59
CA MET A 1 -31.10 4.27 -42.56
C MET A 1 -30.86 5.61 -41.89
N LYS A 2 -30.13 6.47 -42.59
CA LYS A 2 -29.81 7.88 -42.33
C LYS A 2 -28.77 8.12 -41.23
N ARG A 3 -27.44 8.32 -41.46
CA ARG A 3 -26.73 9.38 -42.21
C ARG A 3 -27.07 10.76 -41.64
N ILE A 4 -26.12 11.53 -41.21
CA ILE A 4 -25.04 12.42 -41.69
C ILE A 4 -25.15 13.64 -40.75
N ILE A 5 -24.20 14.43 -40.34
CA ILE A 5 -23.16 15.21 -41.02
C ILE A 5 -22.18 15.80 -40.00
N SER A 6 -20.92 15.81 -40.34
CA SER A 6 -19.84 16.60 -39.77
C SER A 6 -20.03 18.09 -40.01
N ILE A 7 -19.62 18.95 -39.09
CA ILE A 7 -19.17 20.31 -39.41
C ILE A 7 -17.92 20.62 -38.60
N VAL A 8 -16.86 20.79 -39.38
CA VAL A 8 -15.57 21.38 -38.96
C VAL A 8 -15.75 22.88 -38.99
N LEU A 9 -15.35 23.58 -37.98
CA LEU A 9 -15.05 25.00 -38.07
C LEU A 9 -13.73 25.30 -37.38
N ALA A 10 -12.75 25.49 -38.26
CA ALA A 10 -11.46 26.07 -37.87
C ALA A 10 -11.60 27.59 -37.90
N SER A 11 -11.10 28.24 -36.86
CA SER A 11 -10.67 29.63 -36.97
C SER A 11 -9.48 29.89 -36.06
N ALA A 12 -8.39 30.12 -36.71
CA ALA A 12 -7.16 30.66 -36.16
C ALA A 12 -7.34 32.12 -35.76
N MET A 13 -6.77 32.53 -34.65
CA MET A 13 -6.38 33.91 -34.43
C MET A 13 -5.11 34.02 -33.60
N THR A 14 -4.22 34.75 -34.14
CA THR A 14 -2.83 35.03 -33.88
C THR A 14 -2.59 35.92 -32.65
N ALA A 15 -1.49 35.60 -31.99
CA ALA A 15 -0.45 36.43 -31.41
C ALA A 15 -0.81 37.73 -30.65
N THR A 16 -0.34 37.83 -29.43
CA THR A 16 0.45 39.02 -28.98
C THR A 16 1.33 38.64 -27.77
N CYS A 17 2.63 38.83 -27.91
CA CYS A 17 3.64 38.84 -26.88
C CYS A 17 3.43 40.00 -25.91
N ALA A 18 3.63 39.75 -24.63
CA ALA A 18 4.19 40.76 -23.73
C ALA A 18 4.89 40.05 -22.56
N ALA A 19 6.16 40.21 -22.51
CA ALA A 19 7.04 39.83 -21.43
C ALA A 19 6.75 40.68 -20.18
N CYS A 20 6.65 40.05 -19.03
CA CYS A 20 6.93 40.66 -17.75
C CYS A 20 7.81 39.71 -16.93
N LEU A 21 9.10 40.01 -16.92
CA LEU A 21 10.03 39.57 -15.88
C LEU A 21 9.71 40.37 -14.61
N ALA A 22 9.67 39.68 -13.53
CA ALA A 22 10.17 39.96 -12.19
C ALA A 22 9.15 39.56 -11.12
N GLY A 23 9.52 38.62 -10.30
CA GLY A 23 8.81 38.20 -9.09
C GLY A 23 9.58 37.08 -8.41
N CYS A 24 10.65 37.45 -7.73
CA CYS A 24 11.37 36.58 -6.80
C CYS A 24 10.48 35.99 -5.72
N GLY A 25 10.76 34.76 -5.33
CA GLY A 25 10.64 34.29 -3.96
C GLY A 25 9.24 33.78 -3.60
N GLY A 26 8.97 32.58 -3.99
CA GLY A 26 7.96 31.75 -3.34
C GLY A 26 8.59 30.37 -3.20
N GLY A 27 8.92 30.01 -1.96
CA GLY A 27 9.33 28.64 -1.67
C GLY A 27 8.32 27.69 -2.28
N ALA A 28 8.75 26.86 -3.16
CA ALA A 28 7.99 25.69 -3.56
C ALA A 28 7.81 24.89 -2.27
N SER A 29 6.63 25.04 -1.66
CA SER A 29 6.10 23.96 -0.85
C SER A 29 6.07 22.78 -1.82
N ALA A 30 6.93 21.82 -1.61
CA ALA A 30 6.76 20.53 -2.23
C ALA A 30 5.37 20.09 -1.74
N ASP A 31 4.38 20.19 -2.62
CA ASP A 31 3.16 19.43 -2.51
C ASP A 31 3.66 17.99 -2.43
N SER A 32 3.68 17.47 -1.21
CA SER A 32 3.94 16.05 -1.00
C SER A 32 2.72 15.35 -1.59
N ALA A 33 2.83 14.98 -2.86
CA ALA A 33 1.85 14.15 -3.51
C ALA A 33 1.61 12.97 -2.56
N ASP A 34 0.34 12.70 -2.26
CA ASP A 34 -0.07 11.54 -1.48
C ASP A 34 0.57 10.31 -2.13
N ALA A 35 1.44 9.60 -1.38
CA ALA A 35 2.15 8.43 -1.90
C ALA A 35 1.24 7.19 -1.98
N GLY A 36 -0.04 7.35 -1.66
CA GLY A 36 -1.05 6.31 -1.69
C GLY A 36 -1.45 5.81 -0.30
N GLU A 37 -2.20 4.72 -0.29
CA GLU A 37 -2.65 4.09 0.95
C GLU A 37 -2.36 2.59 0.96
N VAL A 38 -2.22 2.02 2.15
CA VAL A 38 -2.06 0.58 2.38
C VAL A 38 -3.07 0.10 3.42
N ASN A 39 -3.72 -1.02 3.11
CA ASN A 39 -4.70 -1.67 3.98
C ASN A 39 -4.03 -2.81 4.73
N VAL A 40 -3.93 -2.69 6.05
CA VAL A 40 -3.27 -3.68 6.91
C VAL A 40 -4.29 -4.36 7.82
N TYR A 41 -4.24 -5.68 7.89
CA TYR A 41 -5.09 -6.48 8.76
C TYR A 41 -4.25 -7.32 9.71
N ASN A 42 -4.28 -6.99 10.98
CA ASN A 42 -3.38 -7.53 12.00
C ASN A 42 -4.12 -7.90 13.29
N TRP A 43 -3.42 -8.56 14.19
CA TRP A 43 -3.88 -8.82 15.57
C TRP A 43 -4.05 -7.52 16.35
N GLY A 44 -4.98 -7.51 17.32
CA GLY A 44 -5.39 -6.32 18.06
C GLY A 44 -4.25 -5.60 18.78
N GLU A 45 -3.37 -6.31 19.49
CA GLU A 45 -2.33 -5.73 20.35
C GLU A 45 -0.91 -6.06 19.83
N TYR A 46 -0.72 -6.04 18.52
CA TYR A 46 0.52 -6.52 17.89
C TYR A 46 1.56 -5.45 17.65
N ILE A 47 1.18 -4.17 17.62
CA ILE A 47 2.09 -3.05 17.43
C ILE A 47 1.78 -1.93 18.43
N SER A 48 2.78 -1.09 18.73
CA SER A 48 2.61 0.08 19.59
C SER A 48 1.70 1.11 18.93
N ASN A 49 0.79 1.67 19.72
CA ASN A 49 -0.22 2.64 19.29
C ASN A 49 0.01 4.07 19.84
N GLY A 50 1.11 4.29 20.53
CA GLY A 50 1.45 5.57 21.16
C GLY A 50 0.91 5.75 22.59
N GLU A 51 0.31 4.71 23.19
CA GLU A 51 -0.07 4.70 24.59
C GLU A 51 1.13 4.35 25.49
N ASP A 52 1.05 4.70 26.78
CA ASP A 52 2.08 4.40 27.80
C ASP A 52 3.52 4.82 27.39
N ASP A 53 3.66 6.02 26.81
CA ASP A 53 4.93 6.55 26.30
C ASP A 53 5.58 5.70 25.19
N SER A 54 4.82 4.80 24.57
CA SER A 54 5.29 4.01 23.44
C SER A 54 5.25 4.81 22.12
N LEU A 55 6.02 4.34 21.14
CA LEU A 55 6.00 4.93 19.81
C LEU A 55 4.70 4.53 19.05
N ASP A 56 3.97 5.48 18.49
CA ASP A 56 2.89 5.20 17.54
C ASP A 56 3.50 4.81 16.19
N ILE A 57 3.55 3.51 15.93
CA ILE A 57 4.21 2.93 14.75
C ILE A 57 3.52 3.37 13.46
N ILE A 58 2.19 3.42 13.45
CA ILE A 58 1.42 3.82 12.26
C ILE A 58 1.71 5.28 11.91
N LYS A 59 1.58 6.18 12.87
CA LYS A 59 1.87 7.61 12.63
C LYS A 59 3.31 7.86 12.20
N GLU A 60 4.26 7.14 12.79
CA GLU A 60 5.67 7.32 12.42
C GLU A 60 5.94 6.79 11.00
N PHE A 61 5.29 5.69 10.61
CA PHE A 61 5.36 5.18 9.23
C PHE A 61 4.77 6.19 8.24
N GLU A 62 3.55 6.66 8.48
CA GLU A 62 2.87 7.65 7.63
C GLU A 62 3.71 8.93 7.47
N LYS A 63 4.28 9.42 8.57
CA LYS A 63 5.15 10.59 8.57
C LYS A 63 6.42 10.41 7.73
N ARG A 64 7.01 9.20 7.75
CA ARG A 64 8.25 8.90 7.00
C ARG A 64 8.01 8.65 5.52
N THR A 65 6.90 8.05 5.19
CA THR A 65 6.64 7.54 3.84
C THR A 65 5.64 8.37 3.06
N ASN A 66 4.83 9.18 3.74
CA ASN A 66 3.65 9.83 3.19
C ASN A 66 2.61 8.83 2.62
N ILE A 67 2.66 7.57 3.06
CA ILE A 67 1.69 6.52 2.73
C ILE A 67 0.71 6.43 3.88
N LYS A 68 -0.59 6.58 3.62
CA LYS A 68 -1.63 6.41 4.61
C LYS A 68 -1.83 4.94 4.95
N VAL A 69 -2.01 4.62 6.23
CA VAL A 69 -2.27 3.25 6.70
C VAL A 69 -3.71 3.10 7.19
N ASN A 70 -4.49 2.30 6.49
CA ASN A 70 -5.80 1.85 6.95
C ASN A 70 -5.61 0.57 7.77
N TYR A 71 -5.44 0.74 9.07
CA TYR A 71 -5.14 -0.37 9.97
C TYR A 71 -6.41 -0.95 10.58
N THR A 72 -6.65 -2.22 10.36
CA THR A 72 -7.80 -2.97 10.89
C THR A 72 -7.30 -4.15 11.71
N THR A 73 -8.00 -4.50 12.77
CA THR A 73 -7.62 -5.61 13.66
C THR A 73 -8.62 -6.75 13.62
N TYR A 74 -8.16 -7.94 14.01
CA TYR A 74 -8.97 -9.13 14.19
C TYR A 74 -8.54 -9.88 15.46
N GLU A 75 -9.40 -10.77 15.95
CA GLU A 75 -9.17 -11.52 17.17
C GLU A 75 -8.83 -13.00 16.92
N THR A 76 -9.25 -13.56 15.78
CA THR A 76 -9.01 -14.97 15.43
C THR A 76 -8.61 -15.13 13.97
N ASN A 77 -7.77 -16.15 13.67
CA ASN A 77 -7.43 -16.47 12.29
C ASN A 77 -8.63 -16.84 11.43
N GLU A 78 -9.68 -17.41 12.03
CA GLU A 78 -10.93 -17.75 11.35
C GLU A 78 -11.72 -16.50 10.95
N GLU A 79 -11.68 -15.45 11.78
CA GLU A 79 -12.24 -14.15 11.42
C GLU A 79 -11.50 -13.54 10.25
N LEU A 80 -10.14 -13.49 10.31
CA LEU A 80 -9.30 -13.04 9.20
C LEU A 80 -9.63 -13.80 7.92
N TYR A 81 -9.64 -15.13 7.97
CA TYR A 81 -9.93 -15.96 6.81
C TYR A 81 -11.31 -15.68 6.21
N ASN A 82 -12.34 -15.60 7.06
CA ASN A 82 -13.69 -15.29 6.62
C ASN A 82 -13.79 -13.89 5.99
N MET A 83 -13.09 -12.92 6.55
CA MET A 83 -13.03 -11.58 6.01
C MET A 83 -12.38 -11.57 4.62
N LEU A 84 -11.22 -12.20 4.46
CA LEU A 84 -10.52 -12.29 3.18
C LEU A 84 -11.33 -13.02 2.11
N LYS A 85 -12.06 -14.07 2.51
CA LYS A 85 -12.80 -14.92 1.56
C LYS A 85 -14.15 -14.37 1.14
N ASN A 86 -14.84 -13.66 2.02
CA ASN A 86 -16.26 -13.32 1.83
C ASN A 86 -16.55 -11.82 1.75
N SER A 87 -15.57 -10.96 2.05
CA SER A 87 -15.75 -9.51 1.95
C SER A 87 -15.31 -8.98 0.59
N ASN A 88 -15.78 -7.77 0.27
CA ASN A 88 -15.30 -7.01 -0.88
C ASN A 88 -14.11 -6.09 -0.51
N VAL A 89 -13.58 -6.23 0.71
CA VAL A 89 -12.43 -5.44 1.17
C VAL A 89 -11.15 -6.14 0.71
N SER A 90 -10.26 -5.40 0.09
CA SER A 90 -8.93 -5.86 -0.27
C SER A 90 -7.93 -5.40 0.79
N TYR A 91 -7.12 -6.30 1.27
CA TYR A 91 -6.00 -6.00 2.15
C TYR A 91 -4.68 -6.20 1.40
N ASP A 92 -3.74 -5.29 1.62
CA ASP A 92 -2.41 -5.33 1.01
C ASP A 92 -1.44 -6.13 1.87
N VAL A 93 -1.64 -6.09 3.20
CA VAL A 93 -0.80 -6.79 4.17
C VAL A 93 -1.69 -7.48 5.22
N VAL A 94 -1.44 -8.75 5.47
CA VAL A 94 -2.09 -9.54 6.52
C VAL A 94 -1.05 -10.23 7.39
N ILE A 95 -1.29 -10.32 8.70
CA ILE A 95 -0.34 -10.89 9.67
C ILE A 95 -0.98 -12.07 10.42
N PRO A 96 -1.22 -13.22 9.79
CA PRO A 96 -1.82 -14.40 10.42
C PRO A 96 -0.78 -15.32 11.08
N SER A 97 -1.27 -16.33 11.79
CA SER A 97 -0.43 -17.43 12.28
C SER A 97 0.00 -18.38 11.16
N GLU A 98 1.11 -19.11 11.35
CA GLU A 98 1.72 -19.99 10.33
C GLU A 98 0.73 -20.98 9.69
N TYR A 99 -0.13 -21.64 10.49
CA TYR A 99 -1.10 -22.58 9.93
C TYR A 99 -2.11 -21.93 9.00
N MET A 100 -2.47 -20.67 9.27
CA MET A 100 -3.35 -19.91 8.42
C MET A 100 -2.64 -19.45 7.15
N ILE A 101 -1.35 -19.10 7.23
CA ILE A 101 -0.52 -18.82 6.05
C ILE A 101 -0.53 -20.01 5.11
N SER A 102 -0.24 -21.24 5.61
CA SER A 102 -0.30 -22.46 4.79
C SER A 102 -1.64 -22.59 4.09
N ARG A 103 -2.74 -22.38 4.80
CA ARG A 103 -4.08 -22.45 4.22
C ARG A 103 -4.33 -21.39 3.14
N LEU A 104 -3.91 -20.16 3.37
CA LEU A 104 -4.07 -19.09 2.40
C LEU A 104 -3.25 -19.33 1.13
N ILE A 105 -2.05 -19.93 1.25
CA ILE A 105 -1.23 -20.37 0.12
C ILE A 105 -1.93 -21.51 -0.65
N ASP A 106 -2.40 -22.54 0.06
CA ASP A 106 -3.08 -23.70 -0.54
C ASP A 106 -4.36 -23.32 -1.30
N GLU A 107 -5.00 -22.21 -0.90
CA GLU A 107 -6.21 -21.67 -1.53
C GLU A 107 -5.93 -20.53 -2.53
N ASP A 108 -4.66 -20.28 -2.92
CA ASP A 108 -4.24 -19.22 -3.86
C ASP A 108 -4.73 -17.82 -3.45
N MET A 109 -4.76 -17.53 -2.16
CA MET A 109 -5.26 -16.26 -1.62
C MET A 109 -4.16 -15.22 -1.36
N LEU A 110 -2.89 -15.57 -1.55
CA LEU A 110 -1.74 -14.68 -1.38
C LEU A 110 -1.03 -14.43 -2.70
N LEU A 111 -0.47 -13.24 -2.85
CA LEU A 111 0.40 -12.90 -3.97
C LEU A 111 1.87 -13.18 -3.62
N GLU A 112 2.63 -13.66 -4.58
CA GLU A 112 4.08 -13.79 -4.42
C GLU A 112 4.73 -12.42 -4.20
N LEU A 113 5.67 -12.36 -3.26
CA LEU A 113 6.42 -11.15 -2.95
C LEU A 113 7.54 -10.91 -3.97
N ASN A 114 7.73 -9.67 -4.35
CA ASN A 114 8.93 -9.27 -5.07
C ASN A 114 10.00 -8.81 -4.07
N PHE A 115 10.93 -9.70 -3.75
CA PHE A 115 11.99 -9.45 -2.76
C PHE A 115 12.99 -8.37 -3.19
N ASP A 116 13.09 -8.02 -4.46
CA ASP A 116 13.89 -6.88 -4.92
C ASP A 116 13.39 -5.55 -4.33
N ASN A 117 12.12 -5.50 -3.96
CA ASN A 117 11.50 -4.37 -3.29
C ASN A 117 11.62 -4.41 -1.76
N ILE A 118 12.22 -5.46 -1.20
CA ILE A 118 12.35 -5.67 0.26
C ILE A 118 13.85 -5.80 0.64
N PRO A 119 14.66 -4.75 0.47
CA PRO A 119 16.11 -4.85 0.66
C PRO A 119 16.51 -5.24 2.09
N ASN A 120 15.66 -4.96 3.07
CA ASN A 120 15.90 -5.35 4.47
C ASN A 120 15.68 -6.84 4.75
N TYR A 121 15.14 -7.61 3.79
CA TYR A 121 14.98 -9.05 3.92
C TYR A 121 16.31 -9.76 4.20
N ASP A 122 17.40 -9.26 3.65
CA ASP A 122 18.73 -9.80 3.87
C ASP A 122 19.25 -9.67 5.31
N ASN A 123 18.65 -8.77 6.10
CA ASN A 123 18.97 -8.62 7.51
C ASN A 123 18.34 -9.71 8.40
N LEU A 124 17.40 -10.50 7.87
CA LEU A 124 16.80 -11.61 8.60
C LEU A 124 17.79 -12.77 8.74
N MET A 125 17.78 -13.40 9.90
CA MET A 125 18.51 -14.65 10.09
C MET A 125 17.91 -15.74 9.20
N ASP A 126 18.73 -16.60 8.63
CA ASP A 126 18.31 -17.63 7.65
C ASP A 126 17.18 -18.54 8.16
N ARG A 127 17.12 -18.81 9.46
CA ARG A 127 16.06 -19.60 10.08
C ARG A 127 14.66 -18.98 9.99
N PHE A 128 14.57 -17.67 9.69
CA PHE A 128 13.33 -16.93 9.53
C PHE A 128 13.00 -16.56 8.08
N LYS A 129 13.89 -16.92 7.14
CA LYS A 129 13.67 -16.63 5.71
C LYS A 129 12.80 -17.68 5.02
N LYS A 130 12.76 -18.90 5.53
CA LYS A 130 11.96 -20.00 4.97
C LYS A 130 11.25 -20.70 6.11
N LEU A 131 9.99 -20.39 6.28
CA LEU A 131 9.16 -20.99 7.29
C LEU A 131 8.56 -22.32 6.81
N ALA A 132 8.14 -23.17 7.76
CA ALA A 132 7.45 -24.41 7.42
C ALA A 132 6.14 -24.17 6.66
N CYS A 133 5.49 -23.05 6.90
CA CYS A 133 4.26 -22.62 6.20
C CYS A 133 4.51 -22.08 4.80
N ASP A 134 5.74 -21.65 4.48
CA ASP A 134 6.16 -21.14 3.17
C ASP A 134 7.57 -21.64 2.84
N PRO A 135 7.74 -22.94 2.52
CA PRO A 135 9.04 -23.56 2.35
C PRO A 135 9.85 -23.00 1.18
N GLU A 136 9.18 -22.44 0.19
CA GLU A 136 9.82 -21.78 -0.95
C GLU A 136 10.23 -20.34 -0.62
N GLY A 137 9.67 -19.75 0.45
CA GLY A 137 9.94 -18.38 0.86
C GLY A 137 9.46 -17.37 -0.16
N LYS A 138 8.24 -17.53 -0.64
CA LYS A 138 7.67 -16.69 -1.71
C LYS A 138 6.65 -15.67 -1.21
N TYR A 139 5.96 -15.98 -0.12
CA TYR A 139 4.76 -15.26 0.30
C TYR A 139 4.93 -14.51 1.61
N THR A 140 5.98 -14.82 2.39
CA THR A 140 6.11 -14.34 3.77
C THR A 140 7.41 -13.60 4.05
N VAL A 141 7.31 -12.62 4.96
CA VAL A 141 8.44 -11.99 5.65
C VAL A 141 8.18 -12.07 7.15
N CYS A 142 9.14 -12.58 7.95
CA CYS A 142 9.06 -12.64 9.41
C CYS A 142 9.79 -11.47 10.06
#